data_c80519a8a5e0e970c792b44cd0789599
#
_entry.id   c80519a8a5e0e970c792b44cd0789599
#
_cell.length_a   1.000
_cell.length_b   1.000
_cell.length_c   1.000
_cell.angle_alpha   90.00
_cell.angle_beta   90.00
_cell.angle_gamma   90.00
#
_symmetry.space_group_name_H-M   'P 1'
#
loop_
_entity.id
_entity.type
_entity.pdbx_description
1 polymer ?
#
loop_
_entity_poly.entity_id
_entity_poly.type
_entity_poly.pdbx_seq_one_letter_code
_entity_poly.pdbx_strand_id
1 'polypeptide(L)'
;MRIGIISAHYMPEIGYQEVHLAKAYARLGHVVKVFTSSASVNLGGSINQLSYTTGISTDTKYGYEILRLPSLSYKSKALPFGLKKAVNAFEPDILVLLGVAKIFPMALLNKQFYKKVKIVSVYGDAKEYLDRGTFKQKVKTFIHELGYSSIKHPLYKRAIKYGDKLILNIPETNQLFHDFLNDTDKKSFDAKKVMLNLGYDPDEYYFKQEDRDAIRKELHFASDEIVIITSTRVNKRKNIEQIIELISQLNTKGQKVSYIIIGFLGDAYEQELKSFIQQQPYPDKFKCFPFMNASDIRKMYCAADAGIWLKAAISIQEAMGTGLPVILENKPSVNHLISEGANGWFFQKDTFNSVIKDVVSSLSNSPKDRHLLSIQNSKKLSYDTIAQKILDSVND
;
A
#
# COMPACT_ATOMS: atom_id res chain seq x y z
N MET A 1 8.43 -24.46 -6.12
CA MET A 1 8.50 -23.77 -7.43
C MET A 1 9.62 -22.72 -7.41
N ARG A 2 10.13 -22.35 -8.56
CA ARG A 2 11.08 -21.24 -8.76
C ARG A 2 10.31 -20.00 -9.22
N ILE A 3 10.31 -18.95 -8.40
CA ILE A 3 9.50 -17.74 -8.64
C ILE A 3 10.44 -16.56 -8.90
N GLY A 4 10.31 -15.95 -10.07
CA GLY A 4 11.02 -14.73 -10.43
C GLY A 4 10.16 -13.49 -10.21
N ILE A 5 10.57 -12.57 -9.33
CA ILE A 5 9.91 -11.29 -9.13
C ILE A 5 10.65 -10.21 -9.93
N ILE A 6 9.92 -9.49 -10.76
CA ILE A 6 10.49 -8.47 -11.65
C ILE A 6 9.96 -7.10 -11.23
N SER A 7 10.82 -6.27 -10.67
CA SER A 7 10.50 -4.89 -10.29
C SER A 7 11.62 -3.93 -10.71
N ALA A 8 11.27 -2.77 -11.25
CA ALA A 8 12.26 -1.75 -11.63
C ALA A 8 13.05 -1.23 -10.42
N HIS A 9 12.40 -1.15 -9.27
CA HIS A 9 12.99 -0.71 -8.01
C HIS A 9 12.59 -1.70 -6.92
N TYR A 10 13.55 -2.16 -6.16
CA TYR A 10 13.34 -3.07 -5.04
C TYR A 10 14.08 -2.51 -3.82
N MET A 11 13.31 -2.08 -2.82
CA MET A 11 13.80 -1.34 -1.64
C MET A 11 13.36 -2.08 -0.37
N PRO A 12 14.15 -3.04 0.11
CA PRO A 12 13.83 -3.82 1.32
C PRO A 12 13.54 -2.95 2.55
N GLU A 13 14.23 -1.79 2.62
CA GLU A 13 14.16 -0.86 3.74
C GLU A 13 12.79 -0.15 3.85
N ILE A 14 12.03 -0.10 2.74
CA ILE A 14 10.74 0.61 2.69
C ILE A 14 9.55 -0.36 2.74
N GLY A 15 9.76 -1.60 2.26
CA GLY A 15 8.72 -2.61 2.35
C GLY A 15 7.51 -2.36 1.43
N TYR A 16 7.74 -2.12 0.12
CA TYR A 16 6.65 -2.08 -0.85
C TYR A 16 6.17 -3.50 -1.22
N GLN A 17 5.08 -3.59 -1.97
CA GLN A 17 4.42 -4.83 -2.38
C GLN A 17 5.38 -5.91 -2.90
N GLU A 18 6.39 -5.53 -3.70
CA GLU A 18 7.39 -6.45 -4.24
C GLU A 18 8.24 -7.12 -3.16
N VAL A 19 8.53 -6.39 -2.08
CA VAL A 19 9.30 -6.90 -0.94
C VAL A 19 8.46 -7.91 -0.16
N HIS A 20 7.24 -7.56 0.15
CA HIS A 20 6.34 -8.43 0.91
C HIS A 20 5.95 -9.69 0.13
N LEU A 21 5.77 -9.60 -1.19
CA LEU A 21 5.54 -10.79 -2.03
C LEU A 21 6.76 -11.71 -2.07
N ALA A 22 7.99 -11.16 -2.13
CA ALA A 22 9.21 -11.97 -2.09
C ALA A 22 9.32 -12.74 -0.76
N LYS A 23 9.10 -12.05 0.36
CA LYS A 23 9.06 -12.65 1.70
C LYS A 23 7.97 -13.73 1.80
N ALA A 24 6.76 -13.44 1.32
CA ALA A 24 5.63 -14.37 1.38
C ALA A 24 5.90 -15.65 0.59
N TYR A 25 6.38 -15.56 -0.64
CA TYR A 25 6.74 -16.74 -1.43
C TYR A 25 7.87 -17.55 -0.79
N ALA A 26 8.86 -16.90 -0.19
CA ALA A 26 9.94 -17.60 0.54
C ALA A 26 9.39 -18.32 1.78
N ARG A 27 8.50 -17.70 2.57
CA ARG A 27 7.81 -18.36 3.70
C ARG A 27 6.96 -19.55 3.27
N LEU A 28 6.36 -19.49 2.09
CA LEU A 28 5.61 -20.61 1.49
C LEU A 28 6.52 -21.73 0.93
N GLY A 29 7.84 -21.65 1.12
CA GLY A 29 8.81 -22.68 0.74
C GLY A 29 9.21 -22.68 -0.73
N HIS A 30 9.04 -21.55 -1.43
CA HIS A 30 9.46 -21.43 -2.83
C HIS A 30 10.87 -20.86 -2.96
N VAL A 31 11.57 -21.24 -4.05
CA VAL A 31 12.86 -20.65 -4.41
C VAL A 31 12.59 -19.32 -5.12
N VAL A 32 12.91 -18.20 -4.46
CA VAL A 32 12.59 -16.88 -4.95
C VAL A 32 13.84 -16.12 -5.38
N LYS A 33 13.76 -15.46 -6.53
CA LYS A 33 14.77 -14.52 -7.01
C LYS A 33 14.13 -13.24 -7.51
N VAL A 34 14.59 -12.13 -6.96
CA VAL A 34 14.17 -10.77 -7.36
C VAL A 34 15.14 -10.25 -8.41
N PHE A 35 14.61 -9.79 -9.54
CA PHE A 35 15.37 -9.11 -10.59
C PHE A 35 14.99 -7.63 -10.58
N THR A 36 15.95 -6.78 -10.31
CA THR A 36 15.73 -5.34 -10.17
C THR A 36 16.86 -4.52 -10.77
N SER A 37 16.69 -3.20 -10.82
CA SER A 37 17.76 -2.30 -11.26
C SER A 37 18.71 -1.93 -10.12
N SER A 38 19.93 -1.54 -10.49
CA SER A 38 20.86 -0.86 -9.57
C SER A 38 20.61 0.66 -9.51
N ALA A 39 19.56 1.16 -10.17
CA ALA A 39 19.26 2.58 -10.20
C ALA A 39 18.93 3.12 -8.81
N SER A 40 19.56 4.23 -8.46
CA SER A 40 19.25 4.97 -7.24
C SER A 40 17.83 5.55 -7.27
N VAL A 41 17.18 5.59 -6.12
CA VAL A 41 15.83 6.13 -5.96
C VAL A 41 15.88 7.30 -4.98
N ASN A 42 15.39 8.45 -5.41
CA ASN A 42 15.20 9.60 -4.53
C ASN A 42 13.74 9.64 -4.07
N LEU A 43 13.53 9.45 -2.78
CA LEU A 43 12.21 9.40 -2.15
C LEU A 43 11.75 10.78 -1.67
N GLY A 44 12.65 11.75 -1.64
CA GLY A 44 12.41 13.10 -1.11
C GLY A 44 12.29 13.14 0.42
N GLY A 45 12.34 14.35 0.99
CA GLY A 45 12.30 14.57 2.43
C GLY A 45 13.57 14.09 3.14
N SER A 46 13.44 13.70 4.41
CA SER A 46 14.53 13.18 5.24
C SER A 46 15.02 11.77 4.85
N ILE A 47 14.30 11.08 3.97
CA ILE A 47 14.73 9.79 3.41
C ILE A 47 15.66 10.10 2.24
N ASN A 48 16.96 9.99 2.50
CA ASN A 48 18.02 10.25 1.53
C ASN A 48 17.90 9.33 0.29
N GLN A 49 18.66 9.68 -0.74
CA GLN A 49 18.78 8.87 -1.94
C GLN A 49 19.29 7.47 -1.59
N LEU A 50 18.48 6.44 -1.87
CA LEU A 50 18.92 5.05 -1.78
C LEU A 50 19.73 4.70 -3.03
N SER A 51 20.96 4.25 -2.83
CA SER A 51 21.87 3.83 -3.90
C SER A 51 22.23 2.37 -3.74
N TYR A 52 22.18 1.62 -4.84
CA TYR A 52 22.45 0.20 -4.85
C TYR A 52 23.53 -0.15 -5.85
N THR A 53 24.40 -1.10 -5.48
CA THR A 53 25.40 -1.66 -6.37
C THR A 53 24.82 -2.79 -7.22
N THR A 54 25.40 -3.00 -8.41
CA THR A 54 25.09 -4.17 -9.23
C THR A 54 25.62 -5.45 -8.58
N GLY A 55 24.92 -6.58 -8.79
CA GLY A 55 25.34 -7.87 -8.25
C GLY A 55 24.19 -8.63 -7.58
N ILE A 56 24.56 -9.72 -6.95
CA ILE A 56 23.65 -10.58 -6.19
C ILE A 56 23.82 -10.30 -4.69
N SER A 57 22.73 -10.13 -3.99
CA SER A 57 22.64 -10.16 -2.53
C SER A 57 21.55 -11.14 -2.09
N THR A 58 21.64 -11.62 -0.86
CA THR A 58 20.67 -12.56 -0.30
C THR A 58 19.99 -11.90 0.88
N ASP A 59 18.67 -12.00 0.96
CA ASP A 59 17.92 -11.59 2.15
C ASP A 59 18.29 -12.52 3.31
N THR A 60 18.75 -11.94 4.41
CA THR A 60 19.31 -12.71 5.54
C THR A 60 18.26 -13.46 6.36
N LYS A 61 17.01 -12.98 6.37
CA LYS A 61 15.93 -13.58 7.16
C LYS A 61 15.19 -14.68 6.40
N TYR A 62 14.94 -14.46 5.09
CA TYR A 62 14.10 -15.36 4.28
C TYR A 62 14.89 -16.14 3.21
N GLY A 63 16.15 -15.82 3.02
CA GLY A 63 17.08 -16.59 2.16
C GLY A 63 16.86 -16.44 0.65
N TYR A 64 16.02 -15.50 0.19
CA TYR A 64 15.84 -15.28 -1.26
C TYR A 64 16.92 -14.37 -1.85
N GLU A 65 17.18 -14.55 -3.13
CA GLU A 65 18.20 -13.79 -3.84
C GLU A 65 17.64 -12.50 -4.48
N ILE A 66 18.44 -11.44 -4.45
CA ILE A 66 18.17 -10.16 -5.12
C ILE A 66 19.28 -9.92 -6.13
N LEU A 67 18.95 -9.97 -7.42
CA LEU A 67 19.88 -9.66 -8.51
C LEU A 67 19.63 -8.23 -9.00
N ARG A 68 20.58 -7.34 -8.74
CA ARG A 68 20.57 -5.96 -9.22
C ARG A 68 21.32 -5.83 -10.53
N LEU A 69 20.59 -5.53 -11.59
CA LEU A 69 21.13 -5.44 -12.95
C LEU A 69 21.62 -4.03 -13.27
N PRO A 70 22.72 -3.88 -14.04
CA PRO A 70 23.09 -2.59 -14.62
C PRO A 70 21.91 -2.01 -15.39
N SER A 71 21.63 -0.73 -15.19
CA SER A 71 20.43 -0.11 -15.78
C SER A 71 20.69 1.34 -16.15
N LEU A 72 20.18 1.76 -17.31
CA LEU A 72 20.01 3.18 -17.58
C LEU A 72 18.77 3.68 -16.89
N SER A 73 18.91 4.73 -16.10
CA SER A 73 17.79 5.30 -15.35
C SER A 73 17.57 6.77 -15.71
N TYR A 74 16.29 7.13 -15.88
CA TYR A 74 15.86 8.50 -15.99
C TYR A 74 14.59 8.71 -15.17
N LYS A 75 14.67 9.53 -14.14
CA LYS A 75 13.61 9.68 -13.12
C LYS A 75 13.24 8.31 -12.51
N SER A 76 11.96 7.94 -12.52
CA SER A 76 11.46 6.66 -12.03
C SER A 76 11.47 5.52 -13.07
N LYS A 77 12.14 5.69 -14.21
CA LYS A 77 12.21 4.70 -15.28
C LYS A 77 13.60 4.08 -15.30
N ALA A 78 13.67 2.76 -15.33
CA ALA A 78 14.91 2.01 -15.47
C ALA A 78 14.82 1.05 -16.65
N LEU A 79 15.85 1.04 -17.48
CA LEU A 79 16.03 0.11 -18.60
C LEU A 79 17.15 -0.87 -18.22
N PRO A 80 16.84 -2.16 -17.94
CA PRO A 80 17.84 -3.12 -17.47
C PRO A 80 18.66 -3.68 -18.63
N PHE A 81 19.93 -3.95 -18.36
CA PHE A 81 20.78 -4.75 -19.24
C PHE A 81 20.89 -6.18 -18.75
N GLY A 82 20.78 -7.15 -19.66
CA GLY A 82 20.93 -8.56 -19.33
C GLY A 82 19.75 -9.25 -18.66
N LEU A 83 18.60 -8.59 -18.46
CA LEU A 83 17.42 -9.15 -17.77
C LEU A 83 16.98 -10.49 -18.36
N LYS A 84 16.83 -10.60 -19.68
CA LYS A 84 16.43 -11.85 -20.35
C LYS A 84 17.40 -13.00 -20.09
N LYS A 85 18.71 -12.73 -20.15
CA LYS A 85 19.76 -13.71 -19.89
C LYS A 85 19.70 -14.20 -18.43
N ALA A 86 19.55 -13.28 -17.50
CA ALA A 86 19.48 -13.59 -16.08
C ALA A 86 18.22 -14.39 -15.72
N VAL A 87 17.07 -14.06 -16.29
CA VAL A 87 15.81 -14.79 -16.08
C VAL A 87 15.90 -16.18 -16.70
N ASN A 88 16.45 -16.34 -17.92
CA ASN A 88 16.65 -17.67 -18.53
C ASN A 88 17.61 -18.53 -17.71
N ALA A 89 18.66 -17.98 -17.13
CA ALA A 89 19.60 -18.73 -16.28
C ALA A 89 18.98 -19.15 -14.94
N PHE A 90 17.96 -18.46 -14.48
CA PHE A 90 17.22 -18.83 -13.26
C PHE A 90 16.16 -19.91 -13.52
N GLU A 91 15.68 -20.05 -14.74
CA GLU A 91 14.64 -21.02 -15.14
C GLU A 91 13.42 -20.99 -14.22
N PRO A 92 12.69 -19.83 -14.11
CA PRO A 92 11.53 -19.73 -13.23
C PRO A 92 10.35 -20.54 -13.77
N ASP A 93 9.56 -21.11 -12.85
CA ASP A 93 8.23 -21.67 -13.14
C ASP A 93 7.21 -20.54 -13.34
N ILE A 94 7.34 -19.47 -12.53
CA ILE A 94 6.44 -18.31 -12.53
C ILE A 94 7.26 -17.02 -12.52
N LEU A 95 6.83 -16.04 -13.35
CA LEU A 95 7.31 -14.67 -13.32
C LEU A 95 6.19 -13.76 -12.80
N VAL A 96 6.46 -13.03 -11.73
CA VAL A 96 5.58 -12.00 -11.16
C VAL A 96 6.13 -10.63 -11.56
N LEU A 97 5.43 -9.94 -12.47
CA LEU A 97 5.83 -8.67 -13.05
C LEU A 97 5.13 -7.52 -12.33
N LEU A 98 5.87 -6.68 -11.61
CA LEU A 98 5.35 -5.52 -10.91
C LEU A 98 5.59 -4.23 -11.70
N GLY A 99 4.56 -3.40 -11.81
CA GLY A 99 4.62 -2.15 -12.56
C GLY A 99 4.76 -2.36 -14.07
N VAL A 100 3.93 -3.18 -14.66
CA VAL A 100 3.95 -3.60 -16.06
C VAL A 100 3.83 -2.45 -17.07
N ALA A 101 3.28 -1.30 -16.66
CA ALA A 101 3.32 -0.09 -17.47
C ALA A 101 4.71 0.60 -17.48
N LYS A 102 5.72 -0.02 -16.86
CA LYS A 102 7.12 0.43 -16.87
C LYS A 102 7.93 -0.38 -17.88
N ILE A 103 8.98 0.23 -18.40
CA ILE A 103 9.86 -0.39 -19.43
C ILE A 103 10.57 -1.65 -18.90
N PHE A 104 10.88 -1.68 -17.61
CA PHE A 104 11.68 -2.75 -17.00
C PHE A 104 11.09 -4.15 -17.20
N PRO A 105 9.84 -4.46 -16.82
CA PRO A 105 9.28 -5.80 -17.00
C PRO A 105 8.87 -6.10 -18.44
N MET A 106 8.75 -5.08 -19.30
CA MET A 106 8.26 -5.21 -20.68
C MET A 106 9.08 -6.15 -21.55
N ALA A 107 10.38 -6.23 -21.31
CA ALA A 107 11.29 -7.08 -22.08
C ALA A 107 10.88 -8.57 -22.03
N LEU A 108 10.15 -8.99 -20.97
CA LEU A 108 9.72 -10.37 -20.74
C LEU A 108 8.33 -10.68 -21.29
N LEU A 109 7.52 -9.65 -21.61
CA LEU A 109 6.18 -9.82 -22.20
C LEU A 109 6.29 -10.07 -23.71
N ASN A 110 6.64 -11.27 -24.09
CA ASN A 110 6.78 -11.69 -25.48
C ASN A 110 6.50 -13.19 -25.66
N LYS A 111 6.33 -13.63 -26.92
CA LYS A 111 6.01 -15.03 -27.26
C LYS A 111 7.03 -16.05 -26.76
N GLN A 112 8.30 -15.65 -26.63
CA GLN A 112 9.37 -16.54 -26.19
C GLN A 112 9.19 -16.96 -24.71
N PHE A 113 8.88 -15.99 -23.83
CA PHE A 113 8.67 -16.25 -22.40
C PHE A 113 7.29 -16.86 -22.15
N TYR A 114 6.22 -16.32 -22.76
CA TYR A 114 4.85 -16.79 -22.60
C TYR A 114 4.67 -18.30 -22.85
N LYS A 115 5.45 -18.88 -23.74
CA LYS A 115 5.40 -20.32 -24.03
C LYS A 115 6.17 -21.21 -23.05
N LYS A 116 7.05 -20.62 -22.22
CA LYS A 116 7.99 -21.36 -21.37
C LYS A 116 7.72 -21.21 -19.88
N VAL A 117 7.14 -20.09 -19.49
CA VAL A 117 7.01 -19.67 -18.09
C VAL A 117 5.62 -19.05 -17.90
N LYS A 118 4.98 -19.34 -16.78
CA LYS A 118 3.73 -18.65 -16.39
C LYS A 118 4.03 -17.20 -16.02
N ILE A 119 3.29 -16.26 -16.59
CA ILE A 119 3.49 -14.82 -16.38
C ILE A 119 2.28 -14.21 -15.67
N VAL A 120 2.52 -13.71 -14.48
CA VAL A 120 1.57 -12.94 -13.68
C VAL A 120 1.95 -11.47 -13.71
N SER A 121 1.03 -10.60 -14.07
CA SER A 121 1.25 -9.16 -14.10
C SER A 121 0.41 -8.46 -13.04
N VAL A 122 1.04 -7.61 -12.22
CA VAL A 122 0.39 -6.94 -11.09
C VAL A 122 0.20 -5.45 -11.36
N TYR A 123 -1.01 -4.95 -11.15
CA TYR A 123 -1.43 -3.58 -11.41
C TYR A 123 -2.10 -2.93 -10.21
N GLY A 124 -1.81 -1.66 -9.98
CA GLY A 124 -2.40 -0.85 -8.91
C GLY A 124 -2.63 0.61 -9.32
N ASP A 125 -2.85 0.87 -10.62
CA ASP A 125 -3.09 2.24 -11.11
C ASP A 125 -4.53 2.67 -10.78
N ALA A 126 -4.70 3.84 -10.14
CA ALA A 126 -6.00 4.44 -9.83
C ALA A 126 -6.26 5.68 -10.71
N LYS A 127 -7.52 5.87 -11.13
CA LYS A 127 -7.96 7.01 -11.94
C LYS A 127 -7.83 8.34 -11.17
N GLU A 128 -8.00 8.32 -9.85
CA GLU A 128 -7.80 9.50 -8.97
C GLU A 128 -6.40 10.14 -9.09
N TYR A 129 -5.39 9.39 -9.50
CA TYR A 129 -4.05 9.96 -9.73
C TYR A 129 -3.95 10.75 -11.02
N LEU A 130 -4.96 10.70 -11.89
CA LEU A 130 -5.02 11.36 -13.19
C LEU A 130 -5.83 12.66 -13.14
N ASP A 131 -6.73 12.82 -12.17
CA ASP A 131 -7.65 13.97 -12.09
C ASP A 131 -7.03 15.16 -11.35
N ARG A 132 -6.81 16.29 -12.07
CA ARG A 132 -6.19 17.51 -11.54
C ARG A 132 -6.96 18.76 -11.98
N GLY A 133 -7.54 19.45 -11.03
CA GLY A 133 -8.59 20.46 -11.19
C GLY A 133 -8.28 21.89 -11.70
N THR A 134 -7.04 22.26 -12.13
CA THR A 134 -6.77 23.63 -12.66
C THR A 134 -6.42 23.62 -14.16
N PHE A 135 -6.59 24.76 -14.87
CA PHE A 135 -6.35 24.88 -16.32
C PHE A 135 -4.91 24.47 -16.73
N LYS A 136 -3.88 24.92 -15.99
CA LYS A 136 -2.49 24.44 -16.17
C LYS A 136 -2.38 22.92 -15.90
N GLN A 137 -3.19 22.40 -15.03
CA GLN A 137 -3.29 20.98 -14.74
C GLN A 137 -4.05 20.23 -15.83
N LYS A 138 -5.06 20.84 -16.49
CA LYS A 138 -5.79 20.25 -17.64
C LYS A 138 -4.88 20.05 -18.86
N VAL A 139 -4.03 21.02 -19.17
CA VAL A 139 -3.03 20.88 -20.24
C VAL A 139 -1.98 19.81 -19.90
N LYS A 140 -1.53 19.77 -18.63
CA LYS A 140 -0.60 18.74 -18.15
C LYS A 140 -1.27 17.36 -18.09
N THR A 141 -2.55 17.30 -17.79
CA THR A 141 -3.39 16.10 -17.83
C THR A 141 -3.56 15.62 -19.27
N PHE A 142 -3.84 16.49 -20.22
CA PHE A 142 -3.96 16.15 -21.64
C PHE A 142 -2.64 15.59 -22.22
N ILE A 143 -1.49 16.21 -21.92
CA ILE A 143 -0.17 15.68 -22.30
C ILE A 143 0.10 14.34 -21.59
N HIS A 144 -0.34 14.19 -20.35
CA HIS A 144 -0.20 12.96 -19.59
C HIS A 144 -1.13 11.86 -20.12
N GLU A 145 -2.34 12.20 -20.54
CA GLU A 145 -3.30 11.29 -21.18
C GLU A 145 -2.83 10.84 -22.56
N LEU A 146 -2.26 11.74 -23.37
CA LEU A 146 -1.61 11.39 -24.64
C LEU A 146 -0.43 10.43 -24.41
N GLY A 147 0.43 10.70 -23.44
CA GLY A 147 1.52 9.81 -23.05
C GLY A 147 1.02 8.49 -22.43
N TYR A 148 -0.10 8.54 -21.71
CA TYR A 148 -0.76 7.37 -21.17
C TYR A 148 -1.33 6.50 -22.28
N SER A 149 -2.11 7.05 -23.20
CA SER A 149 -2.70 6.32 -24.32
C SER A 149 -1.64 5.79 -25.30
N SER A 150 -0.63 6.60 -25.64
CA SER A 150 0.37 6.22 -26.65
C SER A 150 1.41 5.22 -26.16
N ILE A 151 1.72 5.20 -24.85
CA ILE A 151 2.78 4.35 -24.31
C ILE A 151 2.20 3.26 -23.41
N LYS A 152 1.32 3.59 -22.46
CA LYS A 152 0.82 2.64 -21.48
C LYS A 152 -0.21 1.67 -22.06
N HIS A 153 -1.15 2.12 -22.90
CA HIS A 153 -2.14 1.21 -23.50
C HIS A 153 -1.51 0.08 -24.33
N PRO A 154 -0.52 0.31 -25.19
CA PRO A 154 0.19 -0.78 -25.87
C PRO A 154 0.84 -1.75 -24.90
N LEU A 155 1.37 -1.26 -23.76
CA LEU A 155 1.98 -2.11 -22.75
C LEU A 155 0.94 -2.98 -22.04
N TYR A 156 -0.20 -2.41 -21.67
CA TYR A 156 -1.32 -3.18 -21.09
C TYR A 156 -1.85 -4.25 -22.05
N LYS A 157 -2.07 -3.90 -23.33
CA LYS A 157 -2.46 -4.86 -24.36
C LYS A 157 -1.45 -6.00 -24.50
N ARG A 158 -0.16 -5.67 -24.43
CA ARG A 158 0.90 -6.67 -24.47
C ARG A 158 0.88 -7.60 -23.26
N ALA A 159 0.58 -7.08 -22.07
CA ALA A 159 0.42 -7.88 -20.86
C ALA A 159 -0.82 -8.78 -20.94
N ILE A 160 -1.95 -8.30 -21.47
CA ILE A 160 -3.14 -9.13 -21.73
C ILE A 160 -2.82 -10.25 -22.72
N LYS A 161 -2.06 -9.95 -23.77
CA LYS A 161 -1.69 -10.93 -24.80
C LYS A 161 -0.75 -12.01 -24.30
N TYR A 162 0.27 -11.64 -23.52
CA TYR A 162 1.37 -12.51 -23.11
C TYR A 162 1.42 -12.84 -21.61
N GLY A 163 0.48 -12.34 -20.81
CA GLY A 163 0.29 -12.73 -19.42
C GLY A 163 -0.71 -13.88 -19.30
N ASP A 164 -0.52 -14.75 -18.33
CA ASP A 164 -1.47 -15.79 -17.94
C ASP A 164 -2.55 -15.22 -17.01
N LYS A 165 -2.15 -14.43 -16.01
CA LYS A 165 -3.05 -13.76 -15.06
C LYS A 165 -2.66 -12.28 -14.88
N LEU A 166 -3.69 -11.48 -14.60
CA LEU A 166 -3.61 -10.04 -14.38
C LEU A 166 -4.16 -9.71 -13.01
N ILE A 167 -3.28 -9.48 -12.05
CA ILE A 167 -3.67 -9.16 -10.67
C ILE A 167 -3.98 -7.68 -10.56
N LEU A 168 -5.17 -7.34 -10.13
CA LEU A 168 -5.61 -5.97 -9.92
C LEU A 168 -5.70 -5.69 -8.41
N ASN A 169 -4.90 -4.74 -7.92
CA ASN A 169 -4.80 -4.44 -6.50
C ASN A 169 -5.95 -3.56 -5.97
N ILE A 170 -6.63 -2.85 -6.88
CA ILE A 170 -7.76 -1.95 -6.55
C ILE A 170 -8.86 -2.06 -7.61
N PRO A 171 -10.14 -1.96 -7.21
CA PRO A 171 -11.27 -2.05 -8.14
C PRO A 171 -11.24 -1.03 -9.28
N GLU A 172 -10.74 0.18 -9.04
CA GLU A 172 -10.62 1.23 -10.06
C GLU A 172 -9.70 0.85 -11.23
N THR A 173 -8.70 -0.01 -11.00
CA THR A 173 -7.84 -0.52 -12.07
C THR A 173 -8.66 -1.31 -13.09
N ASN A 174 -9.67 -2.06 -12.67
CA ASN A 174 -10.56 -2.77 -13.59
C ASN A 174 -11.30 -1.81 -14.53
N GLN A 175 -11.87 -0.72 -13.98
CA GLN A 175 -12.54 0.30 -14.79
C GLN A 175 -11.57 0.97 -15.75
N LEU A 176 -10.37 1.29 -15.28
CA LEU A 176 -9.33 1.92 -16.11
C LEU A 176 -8.99 1.07 -17.35
N PHE A 177 -8.91 -0.26 -17.21
CA PHE A 177 -8.69 -1.16 -18.35
C PHE A 177 -9.88 -1.17 -19.31
N HIS A 178 -11.10 -1.25 -18.78
CA HIS A 178 -12.32 -1.24 -19.62
C HIS A 178 -12.51 0.05 -20.44
N ASP A 179 -12.03 1.18 -19.93
CA ASP A 179 -12.16 2.48 -20.61
C ASP A 179 -11.38 2.56 -21.95
N PHE A 180 -10.30 1.78 -22.13
CA PHE A 180 -9.47 1.86 -23.34
C PHE A 180 -9.36 0.56 -24.15
N LEU A 181 -9.88 -0.55 -23.67
CA LEU A 181 -9.85 -1.82 -24.40
C LEU A 181 -11.01 -1.91 -25.39
N ASN A 182 -10.77 -2.52 -26.55
CA ASN A 182 -11.82 -2.96 -27.45
C ASN A 182 -12.49 -4.25 -26.91
N ASP A 183 -13.60 -4.67 -27.49
CA ASP A 183 -14.40 -5.77 -26.96
C ASP A 183 -13.66 -7.12 -26.97
N THR A 184 -12.80 -7.38 -27.95
CA THR A 184 -11.98 -8.59 -28.00
C THR A 184 -10.94 -8.60 -26.88
N ASP A 185 -10.24 -7.47 -26.67
CA ASP A 185 -9.26 -7.33 -25.61
C ASP A 185 -9.93 -7.37 -24.22
N LYS A 186 -11.16 -6.80 -24.07
CA LYS A 186 -11.96 -6.89 -22.84
C LYS A 186 -12.27 -8.34 -22.47
N LYS A 187 -12.75 -9.14 -23.40
CA LYS A 187 -13.02 -10.57 -23.16
C LYS A 187 -11.75 -11.29 -22.67
N SER A 188 -10.63 -11.06 -23.33
CA SER A 188 -9.35 -11.64 -22.93
C SER A 188 -8.87 -11.15 -21.56
N PHE A 189 -9.06 -9.88 -21.26
CA PHE A 189 -8.76 -9.28 -19.97
C PHE A 189 -9.63 -9.89 -18.85
N ASP A 190 -10.94 -9.94 -19.06
CA ASP A 190 -11.90 -10.46 -18.07
C ASP A 190 -11.66 -11.93 -17.74
N ALA A 191 -11.22 -12.73 -18.71
CA ALA A 191 -10.86 -14.13 -18.51
C ALA A 191 -9.57 -14.33 -17.68
N LYS A 192 -8.69 -13.32 -17.64
CA LYS A 192 -7.39 -13.43 -16.98
C LYS A 192 -7.28 -12.61 -15.70
N LYS A 193 -8.19 -11.65 -15.47
CA LYS A 193 -8.12 -10.77 -14.31
C LYS A 193 -8.42 -11.51 -13.01
N VAL A 194 -7.68 -11.16 -11.97
CA VAL A 194 -7.90 -11.61 -10.60
C VAL A 194 -7.86 -10.39 -9.70
N MET A 195 -8.90 -10.17 -8.91
CA MET A 195 -8.95 -9.05 -7.96
C MET A 195 -8.31 -9.48 -6.65
N LEU A 196 -7.16 -8.91 -6.33
CA LEU A 196 -6.46 -9.12 -5.06
C LEU A 196 -6.03 -7.76 -4.49
N ASN A 197 -6.29 -7.56 -3.21
CA ASN A 197 -5.94 -6.31 -2.53
C ASN A 197 -4.43 -6.17 -2.34
N LEU A 198 -3.96 -4.95 -2.06
CA LEU A 198 -2.72 -4.74 -1.33
C LEU A 198 -2.87 -5.35 0.06
N GLY A 199 -1.77 -5.74 0.66
CA GLY A 199 -1.78 -6.44 1.94
C GLY A 199 -0.80 -5.89 2.96
N TYR A 200 -0.63 -6.66 4.02
CA TYR A 200 0.37 -6.44 5.06
C TYR A 200 1.27 -7.67 5.23
N ASP A 201 2.48 -7.46 5.73
CA ASP A 201 3.39 -8.55 6.11
C ASP A 201 3.04 -9.03 7.53
N PRO A 202 2.60 -10.28 7.71
CA PRO A 202 2.20 -10.79 9.02
C PRO A 202 3.37 -10.95 10.00
N ASP A 203 4.62 -10.96 9.55
CA ASP A 203 5.82 -10.95 10.40
C ASP A 203 6.15 -9.53 10.92
N GLU A 204 5.63 -8.49 10.27
CA GLU A 204 5.87 -7.10 10.62
C GLU A 204 4.67 -6.47 11.34
N TYR A 205 3.45 -6.82 10.93
CA TYR A 205 2.22 -6.21 11.43
C TYR A 205 1.33 -7.25 12.12
N TYR A 206 1.46 -7.32 13.43
CA TYR A 206 0.68 -8.19 14.32
C TYR A 206 0.40 -7.47 15.63
N PHE A 207 -0.66 -7.87 16.33
CA PHE A 207 -1.01 -7.32 17.63
C PHE A 207 -0.14 -7.92 18.74
N LYS A 208 0.29 -7.06 19.66
CA LYS A 208 0.98 -7.46 20.89
C LYS A 208 0.51 -6.60 22.05
N GLN A 209 -0.05 -7.22 23.09
CA GLN A 209 -0.62 -6.51 24.23
C GLN A 209 0.44 -5.72 25.01
N GLU A 210 1.63 -6.27 25.16
CA GLU A 210 2.74 -5.60 25.85
C GLU A 210 3.16 -4.31 25.15
N ASP A 211 3.14 -4.28 23.81
CA ASP A 211 3.43 -3.06 23.05
C ASP A 211 2.31 -2.02 23.25
N ARG A 212 1.05 -2.47 23.30
CA ARG A 212 -0.07 -1.57 23.59
C ARG A 212 0.09 -0.90 24.94
N ASP A 213 0.35 -1.70 25.98
CA ASP A 213 0.48 -1.21 27.35
C ASP A 213 1.69 -0.29 27.51
N ALA A 214 2.82 -0.66 26.90
CA ALA A 214 4.04 0.14 26.92
C ALA A 214 3.86 1.52 26.28
N ILE A 215 3.31 1.57 25.07
CA ILE A 215 3.12 2.85 24.35
C ILE A 215 2.05 3.71 25.01
N ARG A 216 0.94 3.12 25.49
CA ARG A 216 -0.08 3.88 26.21
C ARG A 216 0.46 4.52 27.48
N LYS A 217 1.32 3.80 28.22
CA LYS A 217 2.03 4.33 29.39
C LYS A 217 3.03 5.43 29.02
N GLU A 218 3.85 5.21 27.98
CA GLU A 218 4.85 6.18 27.51
C GLU A 218 4.22 7.50 27.07
N LEU A 219 3.09 7.44 26.35
CA LEU A 219 2.39 8.61 25.85
C LEU A 219 1.38 9.19 26.84
N HIS A 220 1.30 8.65 28.05
CA HIS A 220 0.43 9.07 29.15
C HIS A 220 -1.06 9.06 28.82
N PHE A 221 -1.53 8.06 28.04
CA PHE A 221 -2.95 7.88 27.77
C PHE A 221 -3.66 7.25 28.98
N ALA A 222 -4.77 7.85 29.38
CA ALA A 222 -5.61 7.27 30.44
C ALA A 222 -6.21 5.94 30.00
N SER A 223 -6.58 5.08 30.98
CA SER A 223 -7.14 3.75 30.69
C SER A 223 -8.48 3.81 29.93
N ASP A 224 -9.26 4.86 30.16
CA ASP A 224 -10.56 5.13 29.54
C ASP A 224 -10.46 6.07 28.31
N GLU A 225 -9.27 6.43 27.92
CA GLU A 225 -9.04 7.32 26.78
C GLU A 225 -9.05 6.55 25.45
N ILE A 226 -9.85 7.00 24.50
CA ILE A 226 -9.89 6.47 23.16
C ILE A 226 -8.75 7.08 22.34
N VAL A 227 -7.94 6.25 21.75
CA VAL A 227 -6.79 6.66 20.93
C VAL A 227 -7.08 6.38 19.46
N ILE A 228 -7.19 7.44 18.67
CA ILE A 228 -7.33 7.38 17.22
C ILE A 228 -5.94 7.56 16.58
N ILE A 229 -5.68 6.93 15.44
CA ILE A 229 -4.39 7.05 14.75
C ILE A 229 -4.57 7.25 13.24
N THR A 230 -3.70 8.08 12.66
CA THR A 230 -3.45 8.12 11.21
C THR A 230 -1.96 8.05 10.96
N SER A 231 -1.56 7.14 10.08
CA SER A 231 -0.19 7.08 9.55
C SER A 231 -0.22 7.30 8.05
N THR A 232 0.43 8.33 7.60
CA THR A 232 0.51 8.69 6.18
C THR A 232 1.57 9.76 6.00
N ARG A 233 2.10 9.93 4.77
CA ARG A 233 2.85 11.16 4.49
C ARG A 233 1.93 12.36 4.70
N VAL A 234 2.22 13.18 5.70
CA VAL A 234 1.45 14.38 6.05
C VAL A 234 1.54 15.40 4.91
N ASN A 235 0.42 15.78 4.34
CA ASN A 235 0.29 16.83 3.31
C ASN A 235 -1.17 17.28 3.16
N LYS A 236 -1.40 18.45 2.55
CA LYS A 236 -2.75 19.05 2.37
C LYS A 236 -3.80 18.11 1.75
N ARG A 237 -3.39 17.20 0.87
CA ARG A 237 -4.33 16.25 0.24
C ARG A 237 -4.91 15.21 1.18
N LYS A 238 -4.26 14.99 2.34
CA LYS A 238 -4.72 14.02 3.34
C LYS A 238 -5.80 14.59 4.26
N ASN A 239 -5.99 15.90 4.25
CA ASN A 239 -7.06 16.62 4.96
C ASN A 239 -7.11 16.29 6.47
N ILE A 240 -5.93 16.27 7.10
CA ILE A 240 -5.76 15.90 8.53
C ILE A 240 -6.41 16.92 9.45
N GLU A 241 -6.50 18.19 9.03
CA GLU A 241 -7.15 19.29 9.76
C GLU A 241 -8.60 18.94 10.12
N GLN A 242 -9.34 18.31 9.20
CA GLN A 242 -10.73 17.91 9.44
C GLN A 242 -10.84 16.90 10.60
N ILE A 243 -9.86 16.00 10.74
CA ILE A 243 -9.84 15.04 11.84
C ILE A 243 -9.49 15.76 13.14
N ILE A 244 -8.52 16.67 13.13
CA ILE A 244 -8.12 17.47 14.30
C ILE A 244 -9.32 18.28 14.84
N GLU A 245 -10.03 18.99 13.97
CA GLU A 245 -11.23 19.76 14.35
C GLU A 245 -12.29 18.88 15.02
N LEU A 246 -12.55 17.70 14.44
CA LEU A 246 -13.52 16.76 15.00
C LEU A 246 -13.08 16.23 16.37
N ILE A 247 -11.84 15.83 16.55
CA ILE A 247 -11.30 15.37 17.83
C ILE A 247 -11.38 16.48 18.89
N SER A 248 -11.07 17.73 18.52
CA SER A 248 -11.25 18.90 19.40
C SER A 248 -12.70 19.08 19.85
N GLN A 249 -13.66 18.97 18.92
CA GLN A 249 -15.08 19.05 19.22
C GLN A 249 -15.56 17.91 20.15
N LEU A 250 -15.05 16.70 19.99
CA LEU A 250 -15.37 15.56 20.84
C LEU A 250 -14.87 15.79 22.27
N ASN A 251 -13.64 16.28 22.44
CA ASN A 251 -13.08 16.61 23.75
C ASN A 251 -13.84 17.76 24.42
N THR A 252 -14.25 18.80 23.66
CA THR A 252 -15.09 19.91 24.18
C THR A 252 -16.44 19.41 24.71
N LYS A 253 -16.95 18.30 24.17
CA LYS A 253 -18.19 17.63 24.64
C LYS A 253 -17.95 16.61 25.74
N GLY A 254 -16.75 16.60 26.36
CA GLY A 254 -16.40 15.76 27.50
C GLY A 254 -15.97 14.32 27.15
N GLN A 255 -15.80 14.00 25.86
CA GLN A 255 -15.22 12.71 25.48
C GLN A 255 -13.69 12.75 25.62
N LYS A 256 -13.08 11.65 26.06
CA LYS A 256 -11.64 11.56 26.23
C LYS A 256 -11.04 10.89 24.99
N VAL A 257 -10.63 11.70 23.99
CA VAL A 257 -10.11 11.22 22.72
C VAL A 257 -8.75 11.83 22.44
N SER A 258 -7.74 10.99 22.18
CA SER A 258 -6.43 11.43 21.70
C SER A 258 -6.21 11.02 20.25
N TYR A 259 -5.36 11.75 19.54
CA TYR A 259 -5.05 11.50 18.14
C TYR A 259 -3.55 11.43 17.89
N ILE A 260 -3.10 10.30 17.38
CA ILE A 260 -1.72 10.05 16.94
C ILE A 260 -1.63 10.32 15.44
N ILE A 261 -0.71 11.18 15.02
CA ILE A 261 -0.45 11.54 13.63
C ILE A 261 0.99 11.17 13.30
N ILE A 262 1.21 10.23 12.38
CA ILE A 262 2.54 9.75 12.00
C ILE A 262 2.82 10.06 10.53
N GLY A 263 4.05 10.50 10.23
CA GLY A 263 4.56 10.71 8.87
C GLY A 263 4.91 12.13 8.53
N PHE A 264 5.33 12.90 9.53
CA PHE A 264 5.92 14.22 9.36
C PHE A 264 7.34 14.10 8.76
N LEU A 265 7.65 14.93 7.75
CA LEU A 265 8.93 14.95 7.03
C LEU A 265 9.67 16.29 7.17
N GLY A 266 9.10 17.26 7.88
CA GLY A 266 9.71 18.56 8.15
C GLY A 266 9.44 19.63 7.08
N ASP A 267 8.35 19.51 6.30
CA ASP A 267 8.01 20.50 5.29
C ASP A 267 7.18 21.69 5.85
N ALA A 268 6.96 22.72 5.03
CA ALA A 268 6.26 23.94 5.45
C ALA A 268 4.82 23.67 5.89
N TYR A 269 4.10 22.77 5.22
CA TYR A 269 2.73 22.43 5.58
C TYR A 269 2.65 21.77 6.97
N GLU A 270 3.65 21.01 7.34
CA GLU A 270 3.71 20.38 8.66
C GLU A 270 3.85 21.42 9.77
N GLN A 271 4.57 22.52 9.54
CA GLN A 271 4.64 23.64 10.48
C GLN A 271 3.30 24.35 10.61
N GLU A 272 2.58 24.57 9.48
CA GLU A 272 1.21 25.09 9.48
C GLU A 272 0.29 24.19 10.32
N LEU A 273 0.37 22.86 10.12
CA LEU A 273 -0.46 21.89 10.84
C LEU A 273 -0.16 21.84 12.34
N LYS A 274 1.12 21.92 12.74
CA LYS A 274 1.52 22.00 14.16
C LYS A 274 1.00 23.27 14.80
N SER A 275 1.10 24.41 14.11
CA SER A 275 0.55 25.67 14.57
C SER A 275 -0.98 25.61 14.72
N PHE A 276 -1.66 24.96 13.78
CA PHE A 276 -3.10 24.73 13.83
C PHE A 276 -3.50 23.87 15.05
N ILE A 277 -2.72 22.82 15.37
CA ILE A 277 -2.92 21.99 16.57
C ILE A 277 -2.78 22.85 17.85
N GLN A 278 -1.78 23.71 17.94
CA GLN A 278 -1.58 24.55 19.12
C GLN A 278 -2.72 25.54 19.38
N GLN A 279 -3.51 25.87 18.36
CA GLN A 279 -4.69 26.73 18.47
C GLN A 279 -5.95 25.97 18.92
N GLN A 280 -5.89 24.63 19.00
CA GLN A 280 -7.04 23.82 19.45
C GLN A 280 -7.24 23.95 20.97
N PRO A 281 -8.47 23.76 21.47
CA PRO A 281 -8.78 23.81 22.92
C PRO A 281 -7.97 22.82 23.77
N TYR A 282 -7.57 21.68 23.19
CA TYR A 282 -6.88 20.58 23.86
C TYR A 282 -5.66 20.12 23.03
N PRO A 283 -4.59 20.94 22.88
CA PRO A 283 -3.47 20.62 22.01
C PRO A 283 -2.66 19.41 22.48
N ASP A 284 -2.68 19.10 23.77
CA ASP A 284 -2.03 17.93 24.38
C ASP A 284 -2.61 16.58 23.92
N LYS A 285 -3.85 16.59 23.40
CA LYS A 285 -4.53 15.42 22.83
C LYS A 285 -3.98 14.99 21.46
N PHE A 286 -3.13 15.80 20.85
CA PHE A 286 -2.54 15.52 19.54
C PHE A 286 -1.07 15.15 19.66
N LYS A 287 -0.71 13.92 19.28
CA LYS A 287 0.67 13.41 19.31
C LYS A 287 1.20 13.28 17.88
N CYS A 288 2.18 14.13 17.53
CA CYS A 288 2.76 14.20 16.19
C CYS A 288 4.11 13.50 16.14
N PHE A 289 4.29 12.58 15.19
CA PHE A 289 5.51 11.81 15.05
C PHE A 289 6.06 11.89 13.62
N PRO A 290 7.38 11.83 13.45
CA PRO A 290 8.02 11.72 12.14
C PRO A 290 7.66 10.37 11.48
N PHE A 291 8.21 10.15 10.28
CA PHE A 291 8.17 8.84 9.65
C PHE A 291 8.84 7.80 10.56
N MET A 292 8.19 6.64 10.71
CA MET A 292 8.66 5.53 11.55
C MET A 292 8.92 4.29 10.70
N ASN A 293 9.83 3.42 11.15
CA ASN A 293 10.01 2.08 10.60
C ASN A 293 8.83 1.16 10.96
N ALA A 294 8.75 -0.02 10.31
CA ALA A 294 7.65 -0.96 10.50
C ALA A 294 7.48 -1.43 11.95
N SER A 295 8.57 -1.66 12.68
CA SER A 295 8.51 -2.11 14.08
C SER A 295 7.90 -1.06 15.01
N ASP A 296 8.30 0.18 14.85
CA ASP A 296 7.83 1.26 15.73
C ASP A 296 6.40 1.68 15.39
N ILE A 297 6.05 1.77 14.09
CA ILE A 297 4.69 2.09 13.69
C ILE A 297 3.70 1.00 14.10
N ARG A 298 4.10 -0.28 14.08
CA ARG A 298 3.30 -1.41 14.58
C ARG A 298 2.92 -1.24 16.06
N LYS A 299 3.86 -0.83 16.90
CA LYS A 299 3.60 -0.56 18.33
C LYS A 299 2.57 0.56 18.49
N MET A 300 2.66 1.62 17.69
CA MET A 300 1.67 2.71 17.69
C MET A 300 0.28 2.22 17.26
N TYR A 301 0.18 1.34 16.26
CA TYR A 301 -1.09 0.71 15.90
C TYR A 301 -1.66 -0.16 17.02
N CYS A 302 -0.83 -0.92 17.73
CA CYS A 302 -1.27 -1.69 18.90
C CYS A 302 -1.83 -0.79 20.02
N ALA A 303 -1.27 0.41 20.19
CA ALA A 303 -1.71 1.36 21.24
C ALA A 303 -3.05 2.03 20.93
N ALA A 304 -3.41 2.16 19.65
CA ALA A 304 -4.64 2.80 19.20
C ALA A 304 -5.88 1.91 19.36
N ASP A 305 -7.06 2.52 19.32
CA ASP A 305 -8.37 1.85 19.40
C ASP A 305 -9.07 1.83 18.04
N ALA A 306 -8.78 2.80 17.15
CA ALA A 306 -9.17 2.81 15.75
C ALA A 306 -8.20 3.65 14.91
N GLY A 307 -8.08 3.28 13.63
CA GLY A 307 -7.36 4.08 12.65
C GLY A 307 -8.33 4.87 11.77
N ILE A 308 -7.95 6.08 11.32
CA ILE A 308 -8.79 6.88 10.42
C ILE A 308 -7.99 7.40 9.23
N TRP A 309 -8.52 7.20 8.01
CA TRP A 309 -7.92 7.73 6.79
C TRP A 309 -8.98 8.32 5.87
N LEU A 310 -8.81 9.59 5.50
CA LEU A 310 -9.68 10.28 4.52
C LEU A 310 -9.23 10.03 3.07
N LYS A 311 -8.08 9.41 2.88
CA LYS A 311 -7.53 9.05 1.57
C LYS A 311 -6.81 7.70 1.63
N ALA A 312 -6.92 6.93 0.58
CA ALA A 312 -6.24 5.64 0.46
C ALA A 312 -4.73 5.74 0.76
N ALA A 313 -4.24 4.77 1.51
CA ALA A 313 -2.82 4.61 1.88
C ALA A 313 -2.53 3.13 2.14
N ILE A 314 -1.30 2.68 1.90
CA ILE A 314 -0.86 1.31 2.19
C ILE A 314 -0.93 1.03 3.70
N SER A 315 -0.65 2.04 4.51
CA SER A 315 -0.71 1.97 5.97
C SER A 315 -2.08 1.56 6.54
N ILE A 316 -3.15 1.61 5.76
CA ILE A 316 -4.46 1.08 6.16
C ILE A 316 -4.37 -0.44 6.36
N GLN A 317 -3.83 -1.17 5.37
CA GLN A 317 -3.69 -2.62 5.46
C GLN A 317 -2.68 -3.02 6.54
N GLU A 318 -1.61 -2.26 6.71
CA GLU A 318 -0.62 -2.45 7.79
C GLU A 318 -1.28 -2.33 9.17
N ALA A 319 -2.08 -1.29 9.39
CA ALA A 319 -2.85 -1.12 10.62
C ALA A 319 -3.86 -2.25 10.83
N MET A 320 -4.58 -2.67 9.79
CA MET A 320 -5.50 -3.81 9.85
C MET A 320 -4.79 -5.12 10.19
N GLY A 321 -3.52 -5.28 9.79
CA GLY A 321 -2.68 -6.42 10.14
C GLY A 321 -2.45 -6.55 11.65
N THR A 322 -2.41 -5.44 12.38
CA THR A 322 -2.34 -5.45 13.84
C THR A 322 -3.71 -5.66 14.53
N GLY A 323 -4.75 -5.91 13.75
CA GLY A 323 -6.11 -6.00 14.28
C GLY A 323 -6.75 -4.66 14.62
N LEU A 324 -6.15 -3.54 14.22
CA LEU A 324 -6.72 -2.22 14.41
C LEU A 324 -7.94 -2.04 13.49
N PRO A 325 -9.15 -1.79 14.01
CA PRO A 325 -10.29 -1.46 13.18
C PRO A 325 -10.11 -0.09 12.55
N VAL A 326 -10.59 0.08 11.30
CA VAL A 326 -10.34 1.30 10.53
C VAL A 326 -11.64 2.03 10.17
N ILE A 327 -11.54 3.36 10.05
CA ILE A 327 -12.63 4.23 9.67
C ILE A 327 -12.27 4.88 8.33
N LEU A 328 -13.02 4.57 7.28
CA LEU A 328 -12.68 4.96 5.91
C LEU A 328 -13.86 5.65 5.22
N GLU A 329 -13.56 6.61 4.34
CA GLU A 329 -14.57 7.13 3.43
C GLU A 329 -14.99 6.03 2.44
N ASN A 330 -16.29 5.79 2.28
CA ASN A 330 -16.80 4.75 1.37
C ASN A 330 -16.51 5.12 -0.09
N LYS A 331 -15.36 4.68 -0.56
CA LYS A 331 -14.87 4.88 -1.94
C LYS A 331 -14.44 3.57 -2.57
N PRO A 332 -14.54 3.42 -3.89
CA PRO A 332 -14.12 2.21 -4.60
C PRO A 332 -12.66 1.80 -4.32
N SER A 333 -11.78 2.75 -4.03
CA SER A 333 -10.37 2.49 -3.72
C SER A 333 -10.14 1.75 -2.40
N VAL A 334 -11.10 1.76 -1.46
CA VAL A 334 -10.93 1.21 -0.11
C VAL A 334 -12.14 0.43 0.42
N ASN A 335 -13.33 0.54 -0.20
CA ASN A 335 -14.55 -0.09 0.34
C ASN A 335 -14.49 -1.63 0.38
N HIS A 336 -13.63 -2.24 -0.40
CA HIS A 336 -13.39 -3.68 -0.42
C HIS A 336 -12.58 -4.19 0.79
N LEU A 337 -11.97 -3.30 1.60
CA LEU A 337 -11.14 -3.65 2.74
C LEU A 337 -11.98 -3.97 3.98
N ILE A 338 -13.09 -3.27 4.18
CA ILE A 338 -13.90 -3.34 5.38
C ILE A 338 -15.05 -4.34 5.23
N SER A 339 -15.24 -5.13 6.28
CA SER A 339 -16.52 -5.79 6.61
C SER A 339 -17.14 -4.98 7.74
N GLU A 340 -18.21 -4.22 7.45
CA GLU A 340 -18.83 -3.23 8.34
C GLU A 340 -19.10 -3.81 9.74
N GLY A 341 -18.67 -3.10 10.78
CA GLY A 341 -18.81 -3.53 12.17
C GLY A 341 -17.85 -4.64 12.63
N ALA A 342 -17.15 -5.33 11.71
CA ALA A 342 -16.23 -6.41 12.05
C ALA A 342 -14.77 -5.95 12.14
N ASN A 343 -14.28 -5.22 11.13
CA ASN A 343 -12.92 -4.71 11.09
C ASN A 343 -12.83 -3.20 10.75
N GLY A 344 -13.95 -2.50 10.78
CA GLY A 344 -14.00 -1.06 10.57
C GLY A 344 -15.39 -0.53 10.26
N TRP A 345 -15.44 0.76 9.91
CA TRP A 345 -16.65 1.51 9.63
C TRP A 345 -16.47 2.40 8.40
N PHE A 346 -17.56 2.60 7.67
CA PHE A 346 -17.60 3.54 6.57
C PHE A 346 -18.30 4.85 6.96
N PHE A 347 -17.82 5.93 6.39
CA PHE A 347 -18.54 7.20 6.38
C PHE A 347 -18.70 7.73 4.94
N GLN A 348 -19.71 8.56 4.74
CA GLN A 348 -19.84 9.44 3.59
C GLN A 348 -19.40 10.86 4.01
N LYS A 349 -19.16 11.72 3.04
CA LYS A 349 -18.68 13.09 3.32
C LYS A 349 -19.60 13.86 4.28
N ASP A 350 -20.90 13.69 4.14
CA ASP A 350 -21.96 14.31 4.96
C ASP A 350 -22.17 13.61 6.32
N THR A 351 -21.82 12.32 6.45
CA THR A 351 -21.95 11.56 7.69
C THR A 351 -20.65 11.44 8.50
N PHE A 352 -19.57 12.11 8.08
CA PHE A 352 -18.26 12.01 8.73
C PHE A 352 -18.33 12.23 10.25
N ASN A 353 -18.89 13.35 10.67
CA ASN A 353 -18.94 13.72 12.09
C ASN A 353 -19.82 12.78 12.92
N SER A 354 -20.97 12.34 12.40
CA SER A 354 -21.87 11.41 13.10
C SER A 354 -21.26 10.06 13.26
N VAL A 355 -20.70 9.48 12.19
CA VAL A 355 -20.09 8.16 12.24
C VAL A 355 -18.91 8.12 13.23
N ILE A 356 -18.02 9.11 13.20
CA ILE A 356 -16.88 9.11 14.14
C ILE A 356 -17.36 9.23 15.59
N LYS A 357 -18.37 10.06 15.86
CA LYS A 357 -18.97 10.17 17.20
C LYS A 357 -19.54 8.81 17.66
N ASP A 358 -20.28 8.12 16.80
CA ASP A 358 -20.88 6.82 17.12
C ASP A 358 -19.80 5.75 17.33
N VAL A 359 -18.75 5.75 16.51
CA VAL A 359 -17.59 4.85 16.68
C VAL A 359 -16.89 5.11 18.02
N VAL A 360 -16.57 6.35 18.35
CA VAL A 360 -15.92 6.70 19.63
C VAL A 360 -16.79 6.26 20.80
N SER A 361 -18.10 6.53 20.77
CA SER A 361 -19.04 6.07 21.80
C SER A 361 -19.10 4.54 21.93
N SER A 362 -19.07 3.83 20.79
CA SER A 362 -19.06 2.38 20.73
C SER A 362 -17.74 1.79 21.29
N LEU A 363 -16.60 2.43 21.00
CA LEU A 363 -15.28 2.01 21.51
C LEU A 363 -15.20 2.19 23.03
N SER A 364 -15.81 3.23 23.59
CA SER A 364 -15.86 3.45 25.03
C SER A 364 -16.64 2.36 25.78
N ASN A 365 -17.62 1.75 25.12
CA ASN A 365 -18.55 0.78 25.75
C ASN A 365 -18.14 -0.70 25.54
N SER A 366 -17.18 -1.02 24.68
CA SER A 366 -16.79 -2.41 24.34
C SER A 366 -15.28 -2.53 24.08
N PRO A 367 -14.45 -2.60 25.12
CA PRO A 367 -13.04 -2.30 24.96
C PRO A 367 -12.12 -3.40 24.39
N LYS A 368 -12.34 -4.68 24.61
CA LYS A 368 -11.21 -5.65 24.50
C LYS A 368 -11.23 -6.64 23.33
N ASP A 369 -12.37 -7.07 22.84
CA ASP A 369 -12.42 -8.19 21.88
C ASP A 369 -12.40 -7.76 20.39
N ARG A 370 -12.45 -6.47 20.11
CA ARG A 370 -12.52 -5.95 18.73
C ARG A 370 -11.24 -6.20 17.92
N HIS A 371 -10.07 -6.15 18.57
CA HIS A 371 -8.81 -6.48 17.88
C HIS A 371 -8.82 -7.93 17.38
N LEU A 372 -9.31 -8.89 18.17
CA LEU A 372 -9.37 -10.29 17.75
C LEU A 372 -10.31 -10.50 16.57
N LEU A 373 -11.50 -9.90 16.62
CA LEU A 373 -12.46 -9.96 15.51
C LEU A 373 -11.90 -9.30 14.25
N SER A 374 -11.26 -8.14 14.41
CA SER A 374 -10.62 -7.42 13.31
C SER A 374 -9.46 -8.22 12.71
N ILE A 375 -8.63 -8.90 13.51
CA ILE A 375 -7.56 -9.78 13.05
C ILE A 375 -8.12 -10.88 12.13
N GLN A 376 -9.16 -11.59 12.56
CA GLN A 376 -9.77 -12.66 11.78
C GLN A 376 -10.28 -12.16 10.41
N ASN A 377 -10.97 -11.01 10.41
CA ASN A 377 -11.51 -10.42 9.17
C ASN A 377 -10.43 -9.82 8.26
N SER A 378 -9.28 -9.45 8.81
CA SER A 378 -8.16 -8.88 8.06
C SER A 378 -7.15 -9.92 7.55
N LYS A 379 -7.21 -11.15 8.02
CA LYS A 379 -6.28 -12.24 7.63
C LYS A 379 -6.23 -12.47 6.11
N LYS A 380 -7.33 -12.25 5.40
CA LYS A 380 -7.40 -12.31 3.93
C LYS A 380 -6.47 -11.31 3.22
N LEU A 381 -6.02 -10.27 3.94
CA LEU A 381 -5.12 -9.22 3.44
C LEU A 381 -3.65 -9.51 3.76
N SER A 382 -3.29 -10.62 4.42
CA SER A 382 -1.87 -10.96 4.59
C SER A 382 -1.22 -11.27 3.24
N TYR A 383 0.02 -10.85 3.04
CA TYR A 383 0.74 -11.18 1.81
C TYR A 383 0.94 -12.68 1.62
N ASP A 384 0.94 -13.50 2.67
CA ASP A 384 0.96 -14.95 2.55
C ASP A 384 -0.31 -15.49 1.88
N THR A 385 -1.48 -14.98 2.32
CA THR A 385 -2.77 -15.32 1.68
C THR A 385 -2.85 -14.80 0.24
N ILE A 386 -2.35 -13.59 -0.02
CA ILE A 386 -2.32 -13.01 -1.36
C ILE A 386 -1.39 -13.80 -2.28
N ALA A 387 -0.17 -14.12 -1.82
CA ALA A 387 0.78 -14.92 -2.56
C ALA A 387 0.23 -16.29 -2.93
N GLN A 388 -0.41 -16.99 -1.97
CA GLN A 388 -1.05 -18.28 -2.23
C GLN A 388 -2.16 -18.16 -3.28
N LYS A 389 -3.04 -17.15 -3.17
CA LYS A 389 -4.10 -16.92 -4.17
C LYS A 389 -3.57 -16.62 -5.57
N ILE A 390 -2.43 -15.93 -5.67
CA ILE A 390 -1.76 -15.72 -6.97
C ILE A 390 -1.34 -17.08 -7.54
N LEU A 391 -0.71 -17.94 -6.74
CA LEU A 391 -0.29 -19.27 -7.16
C LEU A 391 -1.47 -20.15 -7.57
N ASP A 392 -2.53 -20.19 -6.78
CA ASP A 392 -3.74 -20.94 -7.07
C ASP A 392 -4.35 -20.48 -8.42
N SER A 393 -4.45 -19.19 -8.62
CA SER A 393 -5.02 -18.61 -9.85
C SER A 393 -4.23 -18.95 -11.13
N VAL A 394 -2.96 -19.30 -11.01
CA VAL A 394 -2.11 -19.65 -12.17
C VAL A 394 -2.23 -21.15 -12.50
N ASN A 395 -2.63 -21.97 -11.53
CA ASN A 395 -2.81 -23.41 -11.69
C ASN A 395 -4.21 -23.79 -12.19
N ASP A 396 -5.19 -22.85 -12.01
CA ASP A 396 -6.55 -22.91 -12.60
C ASP A 396 -6.52 -22.52 -14.10
#